data_1f5e9698989f1575375ffc02c49231be
#
_entry.id   1f5e9698989f1575375ffc02c49231be
#
_cell.length_a   1.000
_cell.length_b   1.000
_cell.length_c   1.000
_cell.angle_alpha   90.00
_cell.angle_beta   90.00
_cell.angle_gamma   90.00
#
_symmetry.space_group_name_H-M   'P 1'
#
loop_
_entity.id
_entity.type
_entity.pdbx_description
1 polymer ?
#
loop_
_entity_poly.entity_id
_entity_poly.type
_entity_poly.pdbx_seq_one_letter_code
_entity_poly.pdbx_strand_id
1 'polypeptide(L)'
;MIISNEKFESIPKTNLTDEKVEIKELNIIPYPKALRIDNRNYSQIFLSVICNEIKIVRIFYYKNPYEHLSIMFSQYVFELCLDLTFNYILYTEDVISEKYNNNGNIRFFTTLSLSFISNIISSIIAFIISKLSDYVEFFDFIIKDINDKTKYFLNMKKFKKLLCMKLSAFFFVQMIFNLIMCYYLVIFCTVYHKTQGSIMINYITGIGESIAISLGLAIITSLMRHLSIKCKWKPLYYTSKYFFENF
;
A
#
# COMPACT_ATOMS: atom_id res chain seq x y z
N MET A 1 -23.13 14.66 11.86
CA MET A 1 -22.30 15.29 10.82
C MET A 1 -23.20 16.23 10.02
N ILE A 2 -23.18 17.51 10.36
CA ILE A 2 -24.04 18.55 9.76
C ILE A 2 -23.35 18.98 8.47
N ILE A 3 -23.92 18.63 7.32
CA ILE A 3 -23.47 19.10 6.02
C ILE A 3 -24.17 20.42 5.77
N SER A 4 -23.41 21.53 5.89
CA SER A 4 -23.85 22.86 5.49
C SER A 4 -24.21 22.85 4.00
N ASN A 5 -25.35 23.51 3.68
CA ASN A 5 -25.77 23.79 2.31
C ASN A 5 -24.80 24.81 1.68
N GLU A 6 -23.67 24.34 1.17
CA GLU A 6 -22.83 25.15 0.30
C GLU A 6 -23.40 25.17 -1.11
N LYS A 7 -23.62 26.38 -1.61
CA LYS A 7 -24.04 26.69 -2.97
C LYS A 7 -23.10 26.00 -3.96
N PHE A 8 -23.68 25.14 -4.81
CA PHE A 8 -23.02 24.62 -5.99
C PHE A 8 -22.74 25.77 -6.95
N GLU A 9 -21.54 26.34 -6.87
CA GLU A 9 -21.02 27.16 -7.95
C GLU A 9 -20.75 26.26 -9.16
N SER A 10 -21.22 26.74 -10.31
CA SER A 10 -21.06 26.08 -11.61
C SER A 10 -19.59 25.71 -11.85
N ILE A 11 -19.34 24.41 -12.03
CA ILE A 11 -18.02 23.90 -12.42
C ILE A 11 -17.60 24.60 -13.72
N PRO A 12 -16.52 25.37 -13.74
CA PRO A 12 -16.05 26.00 -14.96
C PRO A 12 -15.66 24.91 -15.97
N LYS A 13 -16.14 25.02 -17.22
CA LYS A 13 -15.64 24.24 -18.33
C LYS A 13 -14.18 24.62 -18.54
N THR A 14 -13.28 23.88 -17.89
CA THR A 14 -11.83 24.07 -18.05
C THR A 14 -11.44 23.65 -19.47
N ASN A 15 -10.95 24.62 -20.21
CA ASN A 15 -10.28 24.43 -21.48
C ASN A 15 -9.07 23.49 -21.26
N LEU A 16 -8.97 22.47 -22.10
CA LEU A 16 -8.01 21.35 -22.06
C LEU A 16 -6.54 21.77 -22.36
N THR A 17 -6.05 22.89 -21.89
CA THR A 17 -4.71 23.37 -22.29
C THR A 17 -3.68 23.53 -21.16
N ASP A 18 -4.05 23.42 -19.87
CA ASP A 18 -3.07 23.44 -18.79
C ASP A 18 -3.49 22.52 -17.62
N GLU A 19 -3.72 21.22 -17.90
CA GLU A 19 -3.83 20.23 -16.85
C GLU A 19 -2.48 20.12 -16.12
N LYS A 20 -2.45 20.57 -14.87
CA LYS A 20 -1.42 20.15 -13.92
C LYS A 20 -1.52 18.64 -13.78
N VAL A 21 -0.80 17.90 -14.60
CA VAL A 21 -0.69 16.44 -14.52
C VAL A 21 -0.20 16.12 -13.11
N GLU A 22 -1.00 15.39 -12.34
CA GLU A 22 -0.60 14.98 -10.99
C GLU A 22 0.72 14.20 -11.06
N ILE A 23 1.57 14.38 -10.06
CA ILE A 23 2.92 13.78 -10.00
C ILE A 23 2.87 12.25 -10.20
N LYS A 24 1.79 11.59 -9.76
CA LYS A 24 1.56 10.16 -9.94
C LYS A 24 1.30 9.80 -11.41
N GLU A 25 0.53 10.60 -12.13
CA GLU A 25 0.24 10.37 -13.54
C GLU A 25 1.51 10.48 -14.39
N LEU A 26 2.46 11.35 -14.01
CA LEU A 26 3.75 11.47 -14.69
C LEU A 26 4.56 10.17 -14.70
N ASN A 27 4.36 9.27 -13.74
CA ASN A 27 5.08 7.99 -13.69
C ASN A 27 4.53 6.96 -14.71
N ILE A 28 3.27 7.10 -15.11
CA ILE A 28 2.53 6.10 -15.91
C ILE A 28 2.35 6.54 -17.39
N ILE A 29 2.58 7.82 -17.71
CA ILE A 29 2.36 8.36 -19.05
C ILE A 29 3.16 7.62 -20.14
N PRO A 30 2.69 7.59 -21.41
CA PRO A 30 3.45 7.02 -22.50
C PRO A 30 4.77 7.76 -22.76
N TYR A 31 5.81 7.04 -23.20
CA TYR A 31 7.15 7.58 -23.43
C TYR A 31 7.22 8.86 -24.28
N PRO A 32 6.51 8.97 -25.44
CA PRO A 32 6.54 10.20 -26.23
C PRO A 32 5.99 11.42 -25.49
N LYS A 33 4.98 11.22 -24.61
CA LYS A 33 4.39 12.28 -23.79
C LYS A 33 5.34 12.63 -22.65
N ALA A 34 5.99 11.63 -22.03
CA ALA A 34 6.97 11.83 -20.97
C ALA A 34 8.14 12.71 -21.39
N LEU A 35 8.70 12.48 -22.58
CA LEU A 35 9.81 13.28 -23.11
C LEU A 35 9.47 14.77 -23.28
N ARG A 36 8.18 15.10 -23.41
CA ARG A 36 7.74 16.50 -23.60
C ARG A 36 7.38 17.19 -22.29
N ILE A 37 6.85 16.43 -21.32
CA ILE A 37 6.19 16.99 -20.14
C ILE A 37 6.99 16.71 -18.85
N ASP A 38 7.71 15.57 -18.77
CA ASP A 38 8.40 15.15 -17.54
C ASP A 38 9.78 15.85 -17.44
N ASN A 39 9.79 17.04 -16.85
CA ASN A 39 11.01 17.82 -16.58
C ASN A 39 11.51 17.66 -15.14
N ARG A 40 11.07 16.61 -14.45
CA ARG A 40 11.44 16.40 -13.03
C ARG A 40 12.94 16.08 -12.89
N ASN A 41 13.51 16.63 -11.81
CA ASN A 41 14.84 16.25 -11.37
C ASN A 41 14.82 14.85 -10.73
N TYR A 42 16.00 14.20 -10.63
CA TYR A 42 16.13 12.89 -9.98
C TYR A 42 15.47 12.84 -8.59
N SER A 43 15.70 13.84 -7.73
CA SER A 43 15.12 13.90 -6.39
C SER A 43 13.59 13.95 -6.39
N GLN A 44 12.97 14.63 -7.36
CA GLN A 44 11.53 14.70 -7.50
C GLN A 44 10.93 13.36 -7.98
N ILE A 45 11.62 12.68 -8.90
CA ILE A 45 11.25 11.34 -9.34
C ILE A 45 11.39 10.38 -8.17
N PHE A 46 12.52 10.39 -7.47
CA PHE A 46 12.79 9.54 -6.32
C PHE A 46 11.74 9.72 -5.20
N LEU A 47 11.43 10.98 -4.84
CA LEU A 47 10.40 11.26 -3.85
C LEU A 47 9.03 10.74 -4.29
N SER A 48 8.68 10.91 -5.57
CA SER A 48 7.44 10.40 -6.15
C SER A 48 7.35 8.86 -6.08
N VAL A 49 8.48 8.15 -6.27
CA VAL A 49 8.56 6.69 -6.14
C VAL A 49 8.39 6.28 -4.68
N ILE A 50 9.15 6.87 -3.75
CA ILE A 50 9.05 6.56 -2.32
C ILE A 50 7.64 6.77 -1.79
N CYS A 51 7.00 7.88 -2.15
CA CYS A 51 5.63 8.17 -1.73
C CYS A 51 4.61 7.16 -2.30
N ASN A 52 4.93 6.46 -3.38
CA ASN A 52 4.08 5.44 -3.97
C ASN A 52 4.36 4.04 -3.42
N GLU A 53 5.63 3.68 -3.25
CA GLU A 53 6.10 2.34 -2.89
C GLU A 53 6.04 2.08 -1.39
N ILE A 54 6.45 3.04 -0.58
CA ILE A 54 6.52 2.86 0.87
C ILE A 54 5.19 3.23 1.50
N LYS A 55 4.40 2.22 1.88
CA LYS A 55 3.04 2.41 2.44
C LYS A 55 2.98 3.39 3.59
N ILE A 56 3.95 3.34 4.52
CA ILE A 56 3.99 4.28 5.65
C ILE A 56 4.23 5.72 5.19
N VAL A 57 5.09 5.94 4.21
CA VAL A 57 5.33 7.26 3.63
C VAL A 57 4.09 7.74 2.88
N ARG A 58 3.45 6.86 2.12
CA ARG A 58 2.21 7.13 1.39
C ARG A 58 1.10 7.61 2.33
N ILE A 59 0.93 7.00 3.49
CA ILE A 59 -0.08 7.39 4.49
C ILE A 59 0.09 8.85 4.94
N PHE A 60 1.34 9.31 5.14
CA PHE A 60 1.60 10.64 5.70
C PHE A 60 1.82 11.74 4.65
N TYR A 61 2.37 11.41 3.50
CA TYR A 61 2.78 12.39 2.48
C TYR A 61 1.83 12.46 1.29
N TYR A 62 1.09 11.38 1.01
CA TYR A 62 0.26 11.31 -0.19
C TYR A 62 -1.18 11.74 0.12
N LYS A 63 -1.55 12.93 -0.34
CA LYS A 63 -2.93 13.44 -0.27
C LYS A 63 -3.68 13.08 -1.55
N ASN A 64 -4.20 11.88 -1.64
CA ASN A 64 -5.19 11.56 -2.65
C ASN A 64 -6.57 11.95 -2.11
N PRO A 65 -7.33 12.83 -2.77
CA PRO A 65 -8.67 13.22 -2.30
C PRO A 65 -9.64 12.04 -2.22
N TYR A 66 -9.34 10.94 -2.90
CA TYR A 66 -10.17 9.73 -2.95
C TYR A 66 -9.76 8.65 -1.94
N GLU A 67 -8.61 8.76 -1.29
CA GLU A 67 -8.15 7.78 -0.30
C GLU A 67 -8.29 8.34 1.12
N HIS A 68 -9.09 7.67 1.96
CA HIS A 68 -9.23 8.04 3.35
C HIS A 68 -8.04 7.55 4.18
N LEU A 69 -7.36 8.47 4.86
CA LEU A 69 -6.23 8.18 5.75
C LEU A 69 -6.53 7.03 6.74
N SER A 70 -7.74 7.02 7.30
CA SER A 70 -8.14 5.98 8.27
C SER A 70 -8.18 4.57 7.66
N ILE A 71 -8.59 4.45 6.39
CA ILE A 71 -8.64 3.15 5.69
C ILE A 71 -7.22 2.69 5.39
N MET A 72 -6.38 3.58 4.86
CA MET A 72 -4.97 3.26 4.55
C MET A 72 -4.20 2.86 5.81
N PHE A 73 -4.38 3.61 6.89
CA PHE A 73 -3.75 3.32 8.17
C PHE A 73 -4.24 1.98 8.74
N SER A 74 -5.55 1.71 8.70
CA SER A 74 -6.14 0.44 9.14
C SER A 74 -5.62 -0.75 8.33
N GLN A 75 -5.50 -0.62 7.02
CA GLN A 75 -4.91 -1.64 6.15
C GLN A 75 -3.45 -1.90 6.49
N TYR A 76 -2.66 -0.85 6.69
CA TYR A 76 -1.25 -0.98 7.05
C TYR A 76 -1.05 -1.68 8.40
N VAL A 77 -1.79 -1.26 9.43
CA VAL A 77 -1.73 -1.90 10.76
C VAL A 77 -2.17 -3.37 10.68
N PHE A 78 -3.22 -3.66 9.92
CA PHE A 78 -3.68 -5.02 9.71
C PHE A 78 -2.62 -5.90 9.03
N GLU A 79 -1.93 -5.40 8.02
CA GLU A 79 -0.84 -6.10 7.34
C GLU A 79 0.34 -6.38 8.28
N LEU A 80 0.71 -5.41 9.12
CA LEU A 80 1.74 -5.62 10.15
C LEU A 80 1.34 -6.71 11.16
N CYS A 81 0.07 -6.74 11.58
CA CYS A 81 -0.43 -7.77 12.48
C CYS A 81 -0.43 -9.15 11.83
N LEU A 82 -0.82 -9.24 10.55
CA LEU A 82 -0.74 -10.48 9.77
C LEU A 82 0.70 -10.96 9.67
N ASP A 83 1.61 -10.09 9.27
CA ASP A 83 3.02 -10.42 9.09
C ASP A 83 3.67 -10.89 10.40
N LEU A 84 3.40 -10.20 11.50
CA LEU A 84 3.83 -10.62 12.83
C LEU A 84 3.31 -12.03 13.15
N THR A 85 2.01 -12.28 12.97
CA THR A 85 1.38 -13.54 13.28
C THR A 85 1.93 -14.68 12.44
N PHE A 86 2.05 -14.50 11.12
CA PHE A 86 2.64 -15.51 10.24
C PHE A 86 4.12 -15.73 10.52
N ASN A 87 4.85 -14.70 10.90
CA ASN A 87 6.23 -14.86 11.36
C ASN A 87 6.29 -15.85 12.54
N TYR A 88 5.41 -15.70 13.54
CA TYR A 88 5.35 -16.62 14.65
C TYR A 88 4.86 -18.03 14.28
N ILE A 89 3.89 -18.16 13.37
CA ILE A 89 3.37 -19.46 12.90
C ILE A 89 4.44 -20.27 12.15
N LEU A 90 5.29 -19.60 11.38
CA LEU A 90 6.33 -20.24 10.59
C LEU A 90 7.53 -20.72 11.41
N TYR A 91 7.66 -20.27 12.67
CA TYR A 91 8.67 -20.83 13.58
C TYR A 91 8.24 -22.23 14.04
N THR A 92 8.89 -23.25 13.50
CA THR A 92 8.71 -24.64 13.93
C THR A 92 9.34 -24.86 15.31
N GLU A 93 8.91 -25.93 15.99
CA GLU A 93 9.47 -26.31 17.31
C GLU A 93 11.00 -26.50 17.25
N ASP A 94 11.52 -27.08 16.15
CA ASP A 94 12.95 -27.26 15.96
C ASP A 94 13.70 -25.93 15.90
N VAL A 95 13.15 -24.96 15.15
CA VAL A 95 13.75 -23.61 15.04
C VAL A 95 13.69 -22.88 16.37
N ILE A 96 12.59 -23.03 17.13
CA ILE A 96 12.44 -22.44 18.47
C ILE A 96 13.44 -23.06 19.44
N SER A 97 13.60 -24.39 19.40
CA SER A 97 14.57 -25.13 20.22
C SER A 97 16.00 -24.75 19.89
N GLU A 98 16.37 -24.67 18.59
CA GLU A 98 17.69 -24.21 18.15
C GLU A 98 17.95 -22.77 18.67
N LYS A 99 16.97 -21.90 18.58
CA LYS A 99 17.05 -20.53 19.08
C LYS A 99 17.25 -20.47 20.60
N TYR A 100 16.55 -21.31 21.34
CA TYR A 100 16.70 -21.41 22.78
C TYR A 100 18.11 -21.86 23.18
N ASN A 101 18.63 -22.90 22.50
CA ASN A 101 19.97 -23.45 22.77
C ASN A 101 21.11 -22.50 22.38
N ASN A 102 20.88 -21.67 21.35
CA ASN A 102 21.88 -20.72 20.85
C ASN A 102 21.74 -19.30 21.41
N ASN A 103 21.16 -19.14 22.59
CA ASN A 103 20.96 -17.84 23.26
C ASN A 103 20.29 -16.77 22.37
N GLY A 104 19.37 -17.18 21.52
CA GLY A 104 18.62 -16.28 20.66
C GLY A 104 19.18 -16.12 19.24
N ASN A 105 20.36 -16.63 18.94
CA ASN A 105 20.90 -16.58 17.60
C ASN A 105 20.29 -17.67 16.71
N ILE A 106 19.75 -17.28 15.58
CA ILE A 106 19.38 -18.19 14.48
C ILE A 106 20.28 -17.87 13.28
N ARG A 107 20.43 -18.84 12.39
CA ARG A 107 21.12 -18.63 11.12
C ARG A 107 20.42 -17.49 10.36
N PHE A 108 21.18 -16.50 9.95
CA PHE A 108 20.68 -15.31 9.22
C PHE A 108 19.76 -15.68 8.04
N PHE A 109 20.18 -16.66 7.22
CA PHE A 109 19.39 -17.10 6.07
C PHE A 109 18.04 -17.75 6.45
N THR A 110 17.97 -18.46 7.56
CA THR A 110 16.71 -19.04 8.03
C THR A 110 15.74 -17.92 8.46
N THR A 111 16.21 -16.93 9.19
CA THR A 111 15.41 -15.79 9.59
C THR A 111 14.91 -14.99 8.38
N LEU A 112 15.80 -14.70 7.45
CA LEU A 112 15.46 -13.98 6.21
C LEU A 112 14.40 -14.73 5.39
N SER A 113 14.56 -16.06 5.23
CA SER A 113 13.59 -16.87 4.47
C SER A 113 12.22 -16.91 5.14
N LEU A 114 12.18 -17.04 6.47
CA LEU A 114 10.92 -17.05 7.22
C LEU A 114 10.20 -15.69 7.11
N SER A 115 10.92 -14.59 7.29
CA SER A 115 10.36 -13.23 7.13
C SER A 115 9.86 -12.98 5.70
N PHE A 116 10.59 -13.46 4.70
CA PHE A 116 10.17 -13.30 3.30
C PHE A 116 8.88 -14.07 2.99
N ILE A 117 8.78 -15.33 3.44
CA ILE A 117 7.57 -16.14 3.26
C ILE A 117 6.38 -15.52 4.02
N SER A 118 6.59 -15.07 5.26
CA SER A 118 5.60 -14.37 6.05
C SER A 118 5.04 -13.14 5.32
N ASN A 119 5.94 -12.28 4.81
CA ASN A 119 5.57 -11.08 4.06
C ASN A 119 4.73 -11.39 2.81
N ILE A 120 5.07 -12.46 2.06
CA ILE A 120 4.29 -12.87 0.88
C ILE A 120 2.88 -13.29 1.29
N ILE A 121 2.74 -14.15 2.29
CA ILE A 121 1.45 -14.66 2.75
C ILE A 121 0.59 -13.50 3.27
N SER A 122 1.16 -12.66 4.12
CA SER A 122 0.50 -11.48 4.70
C SER A 122 0.01 -10.52 3.64
N SER A 123 0.84 -10.24 2.63
CA SER A 123 0.50 -9.34 1.52
C SER A 123 -0.63 -9.89 0.66
N ILE A 124 -0.67 -11.20 0.40
CA ILE A 124 -1.76 -11.84 -0.36
C ILE A 124 -3.08 -11.70 0.41
N ILE A 125 -3.09 -12.01 1.71
CA ILE A 125 -4.30 -11.91 2.54
C ILE A 125 -4.75 -10.45 2.66
N ALA A 126 -3.81 -9.54 2.94
CA ALA A 126 -4.10 -8.11 3.02
C ALA A 126 -4.67 -7.57 1.69
N PHE A 127 -4.13 -8.00 0.54
CA PHE A 127 -4.65 -7.65 -0.78
C PHE A 127 -6.10 -8.13 -0.98
N ILE A 128 -6.41 -9.37 -0.63
CA ILE A 128 -7.78 -9.90 -0.74
C ILE A 128 -8.75 -9.07 0.11
N ILE A 129 -8.36 -8.76 1.35
CA ILE A 129 -9.22 -7.99 2.27
C ILE A 129 -9.32 -6.52 1.84
N SER A 130 -8.26 -5.93 1.27
CA SER A 130 -8.29 -4.56 0.78
C SER A 130 -9.30 -4.35 -0.36
N LYS A 131 -9.60 -5.39 -1.13
CA LYS A 131 -10.64 -5.34 -2.17
C LYS A 131 -12.04 -5.03 -1.62
N LEU A 132 -12.29 -5.34 -0.35
CA LEU A 132 -13.55 -4.95 0.31
C LEU A 132 -13.66 -3.44 0.53
N SER A 133 -12.53 -2.73 0.68
CA SER A 133 -12.51 -1.28 0.86
C SER A 133 -12.37 -0.50 -0.45
N ASP A 134 -12.13 -1.19 -1.57
CA ASP A 134 -11.93 -0.56 -2.88
C ASP A 134 -13.26 -0.02 -3.43
N TYR A 135 -13.30 1.28 -3.72
CA TYR A 135 -14.50 1.97 -4.19
C TYR A 135 -14.26 2.82 -5.45
N VAL A 136 -13.03 2.84 -5.96
CA VAL A 136 -12.63 3.70 -7.10
C VAL A 136 -13.41 3.34 -8.36
N GLU A 137 -13.61 2.06 -8.65
CA GLU A 137 -14.39 1.59 -9.81
C GLU A 137 -15.85 2.08 -9.79
N PHE A 138 -16.43 2.22 -8.59
CA PHE A 138 -17.78 2.75 -8.42
C PHE A 138 -17.88 4.25 -8.62
N PHE A 139 -16.80 4.98 -8.33
CA PHE A 139 -16.76 6.42 -8.50
C PHE A 139 -16.80 6.78 -9.98
N ASP A 140 -16.06 6.05 -10.81
CA ASP A 140 -16.06 6.21 -12.27
C ASP A 140 -17.43 5.96 -12.90
N PHE A 141 -18.19 5.02 -12.36
CA PHE A 141 -19.56 4.76 -12.81
C PHE A 141 -20.50 5.94 -12.57
N ILE A 142 -20.33 6.66 -11.44
CA ILE A 142 -21.17 7.81 -11.09
C ILE A 142 -20.83 9.03 -11.94
N ILE A 143 -19.54 9.23 -12.22
CA ILE A 143 -19.06 10.37 -13.03
C ILE A 143 -19.60 10.31 -14.45
N LYS A 144 -19.78 9.13 -15.03
CA LYS A 144 -20.34 8.96 -16.38
C LYS A 144 -21.77 9.50 -16.55
N ASP A 145 -22.54 9.56 -15.46
CA ASP A 145 -23.95 9.99 -15.49
C ASP A 145 -24.18 11.44 -15.04
N ILE A 146 -23.14 12.28 -14.99
CA ILE A 146 -23.22 13.67 -14.53
C ILE A 146 -24.20 14.54 -15.34
N ASN A 147 -24.45 14.19 -16.61
CA ASN A 147 -25.33 14.97 -17.50
C ASN A 147 -26.83 14.86 -17.12
N ASP A 148 -27.25 13.84 -16.36
CA ASP A 148 -28.62 13.65 -15.90
C ASP A 148 -28.67 13.82 -14.38
N LYS A 149 -29.09 15.01 -13.91
CA LYS A 149 -29.13 15.37 -12.49
C LYS A 149 -29.95 14.38 -11.64
N THR A 150 -31.07 13.86 -12.15
CA THR A 150 -31.94 12.94 -11.43
C THR A 150 -31.29 11.58 -11.25
N LYS A 151 -30.68 11.04 -12.30
CA LYS A 151 -29.90 9.79 -12.25
C LYS A 151 -28.68 9.92 -11.36
N TYR A 152 -27.96 11.06 -11.44
CA TYR A 152 -26.82 11.34 -10.58
C TYR A 152 -27.20 11.27 -9.10
N PHE A 153 -28.27 11.95 -8.65
CA PHE A 153 -28.71 11.91 -7.26
C PHE A 153 -29.11 10.50 -6.80
N LEU A 154 -29.81 9.74 -7.64
CA LEU A 154 -30.22 8.37 -7.32
C LEU A 154 -28.99 7.45 -7.20
N ASN A 155 -28.04 7.56 -8.11
CA ASN A 155 -26.80 6.79 -8.12
C ASN A 155 -25.92 7.15 -6.94
N MET A 156 -25.83 8.43 -6.55
CA MET A 156 -25.10 8.88 -5.34
C MET A 156 -25.71 8.29 -4.06
N LYS A 157 -27.02 8.19 -3.95
CA LYS A 157 -27.67 7.57 -2.77
C LYS A 157 -27.37 6.08 -2.70
N LYS A 158 -27.44 5.37 -3.83
CA LYS A 158 -27.06 3.94 -3.93
C LYS A 158 -25.58 3.73 -3.61
N PHE A 159 -24.71 4.61 -4.13
CA PHE A 159 -23.27 4.57 -3.86
C PHE A 159 -22.95 4.72 -2.38
N LYS A 160 -23.51 5.75 -1.71
CA LYS A 160 -23.30 5.95 -0.27
C LYS A 160 -23.70 4.72 0.55
N LYS A 161 -24.84 4.08 0.22
CA LYS A 161 -25.30 2.86 0.89
C LYS A 161 -24.33 1.70 0.65
N LEU A 162 -23.90 1.49 -0.59
CA LEU A 162 -22.99 0.41 -0.95
C LEU A 162 -21.60 0.63 -0.33
N LEU A 163 -21.09 1.87 -0.34
CA LEU A 163 -19.84 2.24 0.30
C LEU A 163 -19.88 1.96 1.80
N CYS A 164 -20.96 2.37 2.47
CA CYS A 164 -21.15 2.10 3.89
C CYS A 164 -21.15 0.58 4.19
N MET A 165 -21.83 -0.22 3.37
CA MET A 165 -21.85 -1.68 3.52
C MET A 165 -20.47 -2.30 3.29
N LYS A 166 -19.73 -1.89 2.24
CA LYS A 166 -18.37 -2.37 1.96
C LYS A 166 -17.41 -2.04 3.09
N LEU A 167 -17.41 -0.78 3.56
CA LEU A 167 -16.54 -0.35 4.66
C LEU A 167 -16.90 -1.05 5.98
N SER A 168 -18.20 -1.21 6.28
CA SER A 168 -18.63 -2.00 7.44
C SER A 168 -18.13 -3.45 7.37
N ALA A 169 -18.29 -4.11 6.21
CA ALA A 169 -17.81 -5.45 6.01
C ALA A 169 -16.28 -5.55 6.14
N PHE A 170 -15.55 -4.59 5.57
CA PHE A 170 -14.10 -4.49 5.67
C PHE A 170 -13.64 -4.40 7.13
N PHE A 171 -14.16 -3.45 7.92
CA PHE A 171 -13.79 -3.30 9.32
C PHE A 171 -14.22 -4.50 10.18
N PHE A 172 -15.39 -5.08 9.90
CA PHE A 172 -15.88 -6.28 10.60
C PHE A 172 -14.97 -7.48 10.37
N VAL A 173 -14.59 -7.74 9.12
CA VAL A 173 -13.64 -8.82 8.77
C VAL A 173 -12.29 -8.58 9.42
N GLN A 174 -11.75 -7.36 9.35
CA GLN A 174 -10.48 -7.03 10.03
C GLN A 174 -10.56 -7.25 11.54
N MET A 175 -11.66 -6.87 12.16
CA MET A 175 -11.86 -7.06 13.60
C MET A 175 -11.81 -8.55 13.98
N ILE A 176 -12.50 -9.42 13.23
CA ILE A 176 -12.47 -10.87 13.45
C ILE A 176 -11.05 -11.42 13.30
N PHE A 177 -10.35 -11.07 12.23
CA PHE A 177 -8.97 -11.52 12.02
C PHE A 177 -8.05 -11.03 13.13
N ASN A 178 -8.14 -9.76 13.54
CA ASN A 178 -7.34 -9.22 14.62
C ASN A 178 -7.59 -9.95 15.94
N LEU A 179 -8.83 -10.29 16.25
CA LEU A 179 -9.13 -11.08 17.46
C LEU A 179 -8.49 -12.46 17.42
N ILE A 180 -8.55 -13.17 16.29
CA ILE A 180 -7.93 -14.48 16.10
C ILE A 180 -6.41 -14.36 16.25
N MET A 181 -5.81 -13.36 15.60
CA MET A 181 -4.36 -13.12 15.66
C MET A 181 -3.90 -12.77 17.07
N CYS A 182 -4.60 -11.87 17.77
CA CYS A 182 -4.28 -11.53 19.15
C CYS A 182 -4.37 -12.76 20.07
N TYR A 183 -5.42 -13.58 19.91
CA TYR A 183 -5.57 -14.81 20.68
C TYR A 183 -4.40 -15.77 20.45
N TYR A 184 -4.02 -15.99 19.19
CA TYR A 184 -2.88 -16.83 18.84
C TYR A 184 -1.57 -16.29 19.45
N LEU A 185 -1.30 -14.99 19.31
CA LEU A 185 -0.09 -14.36 19.83
C LEU A 185 -0.01 -14.47 21.38
N VAL A 186 -1.13 -14.32 22.07
CA VAL A 186 -1.18 -14.49 23.54
C VAL A 186 -0.81 -15.92 23.92
N ILE A 187 -1.40 -16.93 23.24
CA ILE A 187 -1.06 -18.33 23.52
C ILE A 187 0.42 -18.60 23.24
N PHE A 188 0.91 -18.16 22.06
CA PHE A 188 2.31 -18.34 21.71
C PHE A 188 3.26 -17.72 22.74
N CYS A 189 3.00 -16.48 23.15
CA CYS A 189 3.80 -15.79 24.17
C CYS A 189 3.76 -16.45 25.54
N THR A 190 2.65 -17.08 25.90
CA THR A 190 2.57 -17.82 27.18
C THR A 190 3.34 -19.14 27.16
N VAL A 191 3.31 -19.84 26.02
CA VAL A 191 4.03 -21.12 25.86
C VAL A 191 5.54 -20.89 25.70
N TYR A 192 5.92 -19.93 24.88
CA TYR A 192 7.33 -19.68 24.52
C TYR A 192 7.90 -18.40 25.16
N HIS A 193 7.62 -18.18 26.45
CA HIS A 193 7.95 -16.92 27.16
C HIS A 193 9.45 -16.55 27.14
N LYS A 194 10.37 -17.52 26.99
CA LYS A 194 11.82 -17.27 26.95
C LYS A 194 12.33 -16.84 25.56
N THR A 195 11.65 -17.25 24.49
CA THR A 195 12.08 -16.99 23.12
C THR A 195 11.27 -15.88 22.42
N GLN A 196 10.13 -15.49 22.99
CA GLN A 196 9.24 -14.47 22.40
C GLN A 196 9.95 -13.15 22.10
N GLY A 197 10.79 -12.64 23.01
CA GLY A 197 11.51 -11.39 22.80
C GLY A 197 12.49 -11.45 21.64
N SER A 198 13.19 -12.58 21.50
CA SER A 198 14.13 -12.78 20.41
C SER A 198 13.41 -12.93 19.05
N ILE A 199 12.23 -13.56 19.00
CA ILE A 199 11.40 -13.64 17.79
C ILE A 199 10.88 -12.24 17.42
N MET A 200 10.46 -11.45 18.41
CA MET A 200 10.02 -10.07 18.18
C MET A 200 11.13 -9.19 17.59
N ILE A 201 12.35 -9.32 18.08
CA ILE A 201 13.51 -8.61 17.52
C ILE A 201 13.73 -9.00 16.05
N ASN A 202 13.65 -10.29 15.73
CA ASN A 202 13.79 -10.75 14.35
C ASN A 202 12.68 -10.21 13.45
N TYR A 203 11.44 -10.12 13.95
CA TYR A 203 10.34 -9.50 13.21
C TYR A 203 10.60 -8.02 12.90
N ILE A 204 11.06 -7.25 13.91
CA ILE A 204 11.44 -5.84 13.72
C ILE A 204 12.58 -5.70 12.70
N THR A 205 13.57 -6.61 12.76
CA THR A 205 14.66 -6.65 11.77
C THR A 205 14.11 -6.92 10.36
N GLY A 206 13.16 -7.86 10.22
CA GLY A 206 12.49 -8.16 8.95
C GLY A 206 11.73 -6.97 8.36
N ILE A 207 11.06 -6.17 9.19
CA ILE A 207 10.46 -4.90 8.76
C ILE A 207 11.54 -3.94 8.22
N GLY A 208 12.66 -3.82 8.94
CA GLY A 208 13.79 -2.98 8.51
C GLY A 208 14.36 -3.43 7.16
N GLU A 209 14.50 -4.73 6.96
CA GLU A 209 14.94 -5.34 5.68
C GLU A 209 13.94 -5.04 4.55
N SER A 210 12.65 -5.19 4.79
CA SER A 210 11.61 -4.88 3.80
C SER A 210 11.65 -3.40 3.37
N ILE A 211 11.82 -2.48 4.32
CA ILE A 211 11.97 -1.05 4.03
C ILE A 211 13.26 -0.80 3.24
N ALA A 212 14.37 -1.44 3.61
CA ALA A 212 15.65 -1.28 2.91
C ALA A 212 15.57 -1.77 1.46
N ILE A 213 14.91 -2.91 1.22
CA ILE A 213 14.66 -3.45 -0.13
C ILE A 213 13.79 -2.48 -0.94
N SER A 214 12.70 -1.99 -0.37
CA SER A 214 11.81 -1.01 -1.04
C SER A 214 12.55 0.29 -1.38
N LEU A 215 13.40 0.79 -0.49
CA LEU A 215 14.27 1.95 -0.76
C LEU A 215 15.26 1.66 -1.89
N GLY A 216 15.89 0.49 -1.89
CA GLY A 216 16.81 0.06 -2.94
C GLY A 216 16.12 0.00 -4.31
N LEU A 217 14.93 -0.59 -4.38
CA LEU A 217 14.12 -0.63 -5.59
C LEU A 217 13.71 0.78 -6.03
N ALA A 218 13.31 1.65 -5.10
CA ALA A 218 12.97 3.04 -5.40
C ALA A 218 14.14 3.82 -5.99
N ILE A 219 15.37 3.62 -5.48
CA ILE A 219 16.60 4.22 -6.04
C ILE A 219 16.80 3.75 -7.48
N ILE A 220 16.77 2.43 -7.71
CA ILE A 220 17.00 1.83 -9.03
C ILE A 220 15.95 2.33 -10.03
N THR A 221 14.66 2.25 -9.68
CA THR A 221 13.55 2.67 -10.54
C THR A 221 13.62 4.15 -10.89
N SER A 222 13.94 5.01 -9.92
CA SER A 222 14.10 6.44 -10.12
C SER A 222 15.28 6.76 -11.02
N LEU A 223 16.41 6.06 -10.84
CA LEU A 223 17.60 6.21 -11.67
C LEU A 223 17.30 5.79 -13.11
N MET A 224 16.66 4.64 -13.30
CA MET A 224 16.25 4.15 -14.61
C MET A 224 15.32 5.16 -15.30
N ARG A 225 14.34 5.71 -14.58
CA ARG A 225 13.42 6.73 -15.11
C ARG A 225 14.15 8.00 -15.52
N HIS A 226 14.98 8.55 -14.64
CA HIS A 226 15.74 9.77 -14.92
C HIS A 226 16.68 9.60 -16.13
N LEU A 227 17.46 8.52 -16.16
CA LEU A 227 18.36 8.21 -17.26
C LEU A 227 17.61 7.97 -18.57
N SER A 228 16.48 7.28 -18.53
CA SER A 228 15.68 6.99 -19.73
C SER A 228 15.16 8.25 -20.42
N ILE A 229 14.77 9.26 -19.63
CA ILE A 229 14.32 10.56 -20.16
C ILE A 229 15.51 11.37 -20.66
N LYS A 230 16.60 11.46 -19.88
CA LYS A 230 17.79 12.25 -20.21
C LYS A 230 18.53 11.71 -21.44
N CYS A 231 18.73 10.39 -21.51
CA CYS A 231 19.42 9.72 -22.60
C CYS A 231 18.47 9.35 -23.79
N LYS A 232 17.18 9.65 -23.68
CA LYS A 232 16.14 9.27 -24.64
C LYS A 232 16.11 7.77 -24.94
N TRP A 233 16.33 6.95 -23.93
CA TRP A 233 16.42 5.50 -24.07
C TRP A 233 15.09 4.81 -23.76
N LYS A 234 14.33 4.50 -24.81
CA LYS A 234 12.99 3.95 -24.77
C LYS A 234 12.86 2.61 -23.99
N PRO A 235 13.71 1.58 -24.18
CA PRO A 235 13.61 0.34 -23.43
C PRO A 235 13.69 0.56 -21.92
N LEU A 236 14.66 1.36 -21.45
CA LEU A 236 14.85 1.65 -20.04
C LEU A 236 13.63 2.38 -19.44
N TYR A 237 12.95 3.22 -20.23
CA TYR A 237 11.71 3.84 -19.83
C TYR A 237 10.60 2.83 -19.56
N TYR A 238 10.37 1.89 -20.47
CA TYR A 238 9.33 0.87 -20.29
C TYR A 238 9.63 -0.08 -19.13
N THR A 239 10.90 -0.39 -18.90
CA THR A 239 11.29 -1.18 -17.71
C THR A 239 10.97 -0.40 -16.43
N SER A 240 11.35 0.88 -16.34
CA SER A 240 10.99 1.70 -15.18
C SER A 240 9.47 1.83 -15.01
N LYS A 241 8.72 2.01 -16.10
CA LYS A 241 7.27 2.08 -16.07
C LYS A 241 6.64 0.78 -15.57
N TYR A 242 7.16 -0.38 -16.00
CA TYR A 242 6.71 -1.69 -15.52
C TYR A 242 6.87 -1.82 -13.99
N PHE A 243 7.99 -1.34 -13.44
CA PHE A 243 8.17 -1.30 -11.99
C PHE A 243 7.13 -0.39 -11.31
N PHE A 244 6.84 0.79 -11.86
CA PHE A 244 5.81 1.69 -11.31
C PHE A 244 4.39 1.12 -11.34
N GLU A 245 4.07 0.24 -12.28
CA GLU A 245 2.73 -0.33 -12.44
C GLU A 245 2.52 -1.59 -11.60
N ASN A 246 3.59 -2.31 -11.25
CA ASN A 246 3.50 -3.65 -10.63
C ASN A 246 4.05 -3.72 -9.19
N PHE A 247 4.70 -2.69 -8.70
CA PHE A 247 5.15 -2.52 -7.34
C PHE A 247 4.46 -1.33 -6.69
#